data_c02b0bf19403bf8cc15d1e55e4264961
#
_entry.id   c02b0bf19403bf8cc15d1e55e4264961
#
_cell.length_a   1.000
_cell.length_b   1.000
_cell.length_c   1.000
_cell.angle_alpha   90.00
_cell.angle_beta   90.00
_cell.angle_gamma   90.00
#
_symmetry.space_group_name_H-M   'P 1'
#
loop_
_entity.id
_entity.type
_entity.pdbx_description
1 polymer ?
#
loop_
_entity_poly.entity_id
_entity_poly.type
_entity_poly.pdbx_seq_one_letter_code
_entity_poly.pdbx_strand_id
1 'polypeptide(L)'
;MIKSGKNIDYAAKVLNDDGIVVIPTETVYGLAGNALKKNSVNKIYSIKKRPKYDPLICHTDSLAKIKKYVNYIPEEAYALADKFWPGPMTIIFEKKNIIPDLTT
;
A
#
# COMPACT_ATOMS: atom_id res chain seq x y z
N MET A 1 11.44 17.76 -10.43
CA MET A 1 10.25 18.31 -11.08
C MET A 1 9.02 17.44 -10.77
N ILE A 2 7.94 18.07 -10.38
CA ILE A 2 6.67 17.37 -10.14
C ILE A 2 5.89 17.33 -11.45
N LYS A 3 5.43 16.14 -11.83
CA LYS A 3 4.54 15.94 -12.97
C LYS A 3 3.14 15.60 -12.48
N SER A 4 2.13 16.09 -13.16
CA SER A 4 0.76 15.71 -12.89
C SER A 4 0.09 15.17 -14.15
N GLY A 5 -0.92 14.32 -13.98
CA GLY A 5 -1.63 13.70 -15.08
C GLY A 5 -2.46 12.52 -14.60
N LYS A 6 -3.02 11.78 -15.56
CA LYS A 6 -3.88 10.64 -15.31
C LYS A 6 -3.33 9.34 -15.94
N ASN A 7 -2.04 9.31 -16.26
CA ASN A 7 -1.42 8.14 -16.88
C ASN A 7 -1.07 7.09 -15.81
N ILE A 8 -1.89 6.06 -15.71
CA ILE A 8 -1.74 4.98 -14.74
C ILE A 8 -0.46 4.19 -14.99
N ASP A 9 -0.11 3.92 -16.24
CA ASP A 9 1.10 3.17 -16.57
C ASP A 9 2.37 3.92 -16.14
N TYR A 10 2.38 5.23 -16.31
CA TYR A 10 3.49 6.06 -15.85
C TYR A 10 3.59 6.05 -14.33
N ALA A 11 2.46 6.17 -13.63
CA ALA A 11 2.42 6.12 -12.17
C ALA A 11 2.93 4.76 -11.65
N ALA A 12 2.51 3.66 -12.27
CA ALA A 12 2.98 2.33 -11.92
C ALA A 12 4.48 2.19 -12.11
N LYS A 13 5.02 2.76 -13.19
CA LYS A 13 6.47 2.77 -13.44
C LYS A 13 7.22 3.53 -12.34
N VAL A 14 6.73 4.71 -11.96
CA VAL A 14 7.34 5.49 -10.89
C VAL A 14 7.38 4.69 -9.59
N LEU A 15 6.29 4.02 -9.24
CA LEU A 15 6.22 3.18 -8.05
C LEU A 15 7.20 2.01 -8.11
N ASN A 16 7.32 1.35 -9.26
CA ASN A 16 8.25 0.24 -9.46
C ASN A 16 9.72 0.69 -9.40
N ASP A 17 9.99 1.94 -9.74
CA ASP A 17 11.33 2.55 -9.67
C ASP A 17 11.60 3.19 -8.30
N ASP A 18 10.88 2.79 -7.27
CA ASP A 18 10.99 3.26 -5.88
C ASP A 18 10.63 4.74 -5.68
N GLY A 19 9.93 5.33 -6.65
CA GLY A 19 9.39 6.66 -6.53
C GLY A 19 8.10 6.70 -5.73
N ILE A 20 7.60 7.90 -5.51
CA ILE A 20 6.33 8.11 -4.81
C ILE A 20 5.36 8.84 -5.72
N VAL A 21 4.07 8.56 -5.54
CA VAL A 21 2.99 9.10 -6.36
C VAL A 21 1.84 9.52 -5.45
N VAL A 22 1.22 10.66 -5.76
CA VAL A 22 -0.04 11.05 -5.12
C VAL A 22 -1.17 10.39 -5.89
N ILE A 23 -1.99 9.62 -5.19
CA ILE A 23 -3.10 8.88 -5.79
C ILE A 23 -4.43 9.27 -5.15
N PRO A 24 -5.54 9.21 -5.89
CA PRO A 24 -6.86 9.39 -5.30
C PRO A 24 -7.25 8.17 -4.45
N THR A 25 -7.95 8.43 -3.35
CA THR A 25 -8.53 7.40 -2.51
C THR A 25 -10.03 7.67 -2.34
N GLU A 26 -10.72 6.84 -1.57
CA GLU A 26 -12.16 7.01 -1.30
C GLU A 26 -12.48 8.27 -0.49
N THR A 27 -11.49 8.85 0.17
CA THR A 27 -11.68 10.06 0.98
C THR A 27 -10.88 11.24 0.44
N VAL A 28 -9.56 11.17 0.47
CA VAL A 28 -8.66 12.25 0.07
C VAL A 28 -7.53 11.68 -0.80
N TYR A 29 -6.74 12.54 -1.42
CA TYR A 29 -5.52 12.09 -2.10
C TYR A 29 -4.52 11.59 -1.07
N GLY A 30 -3.83 10.51 -1.41
CA GLY A 30 -2.81 9.89 -0.57
C GLY A 30 -1.46 9.82 -1.26
N LEU A 31 -0.39 9.83 -0.46
CA LEU A 31 0.96 9.64 -0.97
C LEU A 31 1.29 8.14 -0.92
N ALA A 32 1.61 7.57 -2.07
CA ALA A 32 1.85 6.15 -2.23
C ALA A 32 3.30 5.85 -2.64
N GLY A 33 3.80 4.74 -2.16
CA GLY A 33 5.10 4.20 -2.53
C GLY A 33 5.07 2.68 -2.48
N ASN A 34 6.16 2.04 -2.90
CA ASN A 34 6.28 0.60 -2.85
C ASN A 34 6.47 0.12 -1.40
N ALA A 35 5.47 -0.58 -0.88
CA ALA A 35 5.44 -1.06 0.50
C ALA A 35 6.59 -2.02 0.84
N LEU A 36 7.21 -2.64 -0.16
CA LEU A 36 8.31 -3.59 0.01
C LEU A 36 9.69 -2.93 0.07
N LYS A 37 9.76 -1.63 -0.19
CA LYS A 37 11.04 -0.90 -0.32
C LYS A 37 11.19 0.13 0.79
N LYS A 38 12.16 -0.10 1.67
CA LYS A 38 12.44 0.82 2.80
C LYS A 38 12.70 2.25 2.33
N ASN A 39 13.40 2.43 1.21
CA ASN A 39 13.67 3.76 0.67
C ASN A 39 12.40 4.53 0.33
N SER A 40 11.44 3.87 -0.33
CA SER A 40 10.17 4.48 -0.69
C SER A 40 9.35 4.82 0.56
N VAL A 41 9.30 3.89 1.50
CA VAL A 41 8.58 4.08 2.77
C VAL A 41 9.19 5.24 3.57
N ASN A 42 10.52 5.32 3.64
CA ASN A 42 11.19 6.43 4.31
C ASN A 42 10.87 7.78 3.67
N LYS A 43 10.77 7.83 2.35
CA LYS A 43 10.38 9.07 1.64
C LYS A 43 9.00 9.55 2.08
N ILE A 44 8.04 8.63 2.24
CA ILE A 44 6.69 8.97 2.70
C ILE A 44 6.75 9.57 4.10
N TYR A 45 7.42 8.91 5.03
CA TYR A 45 7.56 9.42 6.40
C TYR A 45 8.23 10.79 6.44
N SER A 46 9.32 10.98 5.68
CA SER A 46 10.04 12.24 5.62
C SER A 46 9.20 13.38 5.06
N ILE A 47 8.55 13.16 3.93
CA ILE A 47 7.78 14.21 3.24
C ILE A 47 6.59 14.63 4.09
N LYS A 48 5.88 13.68 4.68
CA LYS A 48 4.71 13.95 5.51
C LYS A 48 5.07 14.34 6.95
N LYS A 49 6.33 14.23 7.32
CA LYS A 49 6.78 14.41 8.71
C LYS A 49 6.00 13.53 9.67
N ARG A 50 5.67 12.32 9.20
CA ARG A 50 4.88 11.35 9.96
C ARG A 50 5.79 10.60 10.92
N PRO A 51 5.37 10.39 12.19
CA PRO A 51 6.15 9.58 13.13
C PRO A 51 6.27 8.14 12.64
N LYS A 52 7.46 7.55 12.74
CA LYS A 52 7.70 6.19 12.24
C LYS A 52 6.97 5.10 13.04
N TYR A 53 6.49 5.41 14.23
CA TYR A 53 5.65 4.50 15.01
C TYR A 53 4.20 4.47 14.54
N ASP A 54 3.81 5.37 13.64
CA ASP A 54 2.46 5.48 13.10
C ASP A 54 2.40 4.72 11.76
N PRO A 55 1.91 3.47 11.74
CA PRO A 55 2.08 2.59 10.59
C PRO A 55 1.32 3.07 9.35
N LEU A 56 1.79 2.61 8.20
CA LEU A 56 1.14 2.85 6.92
C LEU A 56 0.20 1.70 6.60
N ILE A 57 -0.81 1.98 5.77
CA ILE A 57 -1.74 0.97 5.30
C ILE A 57 -1.30 0.51 3.92
N CYS A 58 -1.12 -0.80 3.75
CA CYS A 58 -0.82 -1.39 2.45
C CYS A 58 -2.10 -1.56 1.66
N HIS A 59 -2.08 -1.17 0.39
CA HIS A 59 -3.22 -1.28 -0.51
C HIS A 59 -3.01 -2.41 -1.50
N THR A 60 -4.10 -3.11 -1.82
CA THR A 60 -4.13 -4.16 -2.82
C THR A 60 -5.48 -4.17 -3.52
N ASP A 61 -5.58 -4.87 -4.64
CA ASP A 61 -6.84 -5.04 -5.35
C ASP A 61 -7.43 -6.44 -5.21
N SER A 62 -6.71 -7.38 -4.60
CA SER A 62 -7.22 -8.75 -4.44
C SER A 62 -6.50 -9.51 -3.34
N LEU A 63 -7.19 -10.50 -2.75
CA LEU A 63 -6.58 -11.43 -1.80
C LEU A 63 -5.53 -12.33 -2.46
N ALA A 64 -5.72 -12.68 -3.72
CA ALA A 64 -4.76 -13.53 -4.44
C ALA A 64 -3.36 -12.91 -4.45
N LYS A 65 -3.28 -11.58 -4.57
CA LYS A 65 -2.00 -10.88 -4.60
C LYS A 65 -1.30 -10.82 -3.25
N ILE A 66 -2.05 -10.87 -2.14
CA ILE A 66 -1.44 -10.73 -0.82
C ILE A 66 -0.99 -12.04 -0.20
N LYS A 67 -1.32 -13.19 -0.79
CA LYS A 67 -0.94 -14.50 -0.24
C LYS A 67 0.55 -14.63 0.07
N LYS A 68 1.40 -14.02 -0.75
CA LYS A 68 2.86 -14.07 -0.56
C LYS A 68 3.37 -13.12 0.51
N TYR A 69 2.52 -12.24 1.03
CA TYR A 69 2.93 -11.21 2.00
C TYR A 69 2.43 -11.49 3.42
N VAL A 70 1.51 -12.43 3.58
CA VAL A 70 0.91 -12.75 4.89
C VAL A 70 1.10 -14.22 5.23
N ASN A 71 1.15 -14.51 6.54
CA ASN A 71 1.36 -15.88 7.01
C ASN A 71 0.13 -16.76 6.83
N TYR A 72 -1.07 -16.18 7.01
CA TYR A 72 -2.31 -16.94 7.00
C TYR A 72 -3.48 -16.03 6.60
N ILE A 73 -4.40 -16.57 5.80
CA ILE A 73 -5.63 -15.90 5.43
C ILE A 73 -6.80 -16.74 5.94
N PRO A 74 -7.51 -16.31 7.00
CA PRO A 74 -8.65 -17.05 7.51
C PRO A 74 -9.83 -17.02 6.51
N GLU A 75 -10.71 -18.00 6.60
CA GLU A 75 -11.87 -18.10 5.69
C GLU A 75 -12.76 -16.86 5.73
N GLU A 76 -12.92 -16.27 6.90
CA GLU A 76 -13.72 -15.04 7.06
C GLU A 76 -13.20 -13.90 6.20
N ALA A 77 -11.87 -13.84 6.00
CA ALA A 77 -11.27 -12.83 5.15
C ALA A 77 -11.64 -13.00 3.68
N TYR A 78 -11.73 -14.25 3.20
CA TYR A 78 -12.18 -14.52 1.84
C TYR A 78 -13.63 -14.07 1.65
N ALA A 79 -14.50 -14.37 2.61
CA ALA A 79 -15.91 -13.98 2.55
C ALA A 79 -16.06 -12.46 2.56
N LEU A 80 -15.32 -11.77 3.42
CA LEU A 80 -15.35 -10.30 3.52
C LEU A 80 -14.81 -9.64 2.24
N ALA A 81 -13.69 -10.12 1.74
CA ALA A 81 -13.09 -9.57 0.53
C ALA A 81 -13.97 -9.82 -0.69
N ASP A 82 -14.57 -11.00 -0.80
CA ASP A 82 -15.49 -11.33 -1.89
C ASP A 82 -16.67 -10.35 -1.94
N LYS A 83 -17.16 -9.95 -0.77
CA LYS A 83 -18.31 -9.06 -0.67
C LYS A 83 -17.96 -7.58 -0.81
N PHE A 84 -16.82 -7.14 -0.24
CA PHE A 84 -16.51 -5.72 -0.08
C PHE A 84 -15.30 -5.23 -0.88
N TRP A 85 -14.46 -6.13 -1.39
CA TRP A 85 -13.32 -5.76 -2.24
C TRP A 85 -13.64 -5.97 -3.72
N PRO A 86 -13.17 -5.08 -4.59
CA PRO A 86 -12.45 -3.83 -4.27
C PRO A 86 -13.34 -2.81 -3.58
N GLY A 87 -12.77 -2.10 -2.59
CA GLY A 87 -13.51 -1.12 -1.81
C GLY A 87 -12.76 -0.72 -0.55
N PRO A 88 -13.30 0.23 0.22
CA PRO A 88 -12.59 0.88 1.33
C PRO A 88 -12.63 0.07 2.62
N MET A 89 -12.43 -1.24 2.56
CA MET A 89 -12.38 -2.07 3.76
C MET A 89 -10.97 -2.53 4.04
N THR A 90 -10.48 -2.30 5.26
CA THR A 90 -9.18 -2.76 5.71
C THR A 90 -9.32 -4.05 6.51
N ILE A 91 -8.51 -5.04 6.16
CA ILE A 91 -8.41 -6.30 6.89
C ILE A 91 -6.99 -6.41 7.45
N ILE A 92 -6.87 -6.76 8.73
CA ILE A 92 -5.58 -6.90 9.39
C ILE A 92 -5.12 -8.36 9.32
N PHE A 93 -3.91 -8.56 8.82
CA PHE A 93 -3.27 -9.88 8.73
C PHE A 93 -1.90 -9.85 9.39
N GLU A 94 -1.42 -11.01 9.81
CA GLU A 94 -0.04 -11.17 10.23
C GLU A 94 0.86 -11.20 8.99
N LYS A 95 1.71 -10.19 8.85
CA LYS A 95 2.58 -10.05 7.68
C LYS A 95 3.80 -10.95 7.75
N LYS A 96 4.31 -11.32 6.59
CA LYS A 96 5.64 -11.93 6.46
C LYS A 96 6.72 -10.85 6.47
N ASN A 97 7.96 -11.27 6.71
CA ASN A 97 9.11 -10.35 6.77
C ASN A 97 9.43 -9.67 5.43
N ILE A 98 8.86 -10.13 4.34
CA ILE A 98 9.02 -9.46 3.03
C ILE A 98 8.48 -8.02 3.06
N ILE A 99 7.48 -7.75 3.90
CA ILE A 99 7.04 -6.39 4.16
C ILE A 99 7.88 -5.85 5.32
N PRO A 100 8.68 -4.79 5.10
CA PRO A 100 9.52 -4.24 6.16
C PRO A 100 8.71 -3.77 7.38
N ASP A 101 9.27 -3.95 8.57
CA ASP A 101 8.64 -3.48 9.80
C ASP A 101 8.42 -1.95 9.79
N LEU A 102 9.24 -1.22 9.03
CA LEU A 102 9.06 0.22 8.84
C LEU A 102 7.72 0.54 8.17
N THR A 103 7.19 -0.36 7.34
CA THR A 103 5.94 -0.13 6.61
C THR A 103 4.73 -0.27 7.53
N THR A 104 4.71 -1.34 8.30
CA THR A 104 3.55 -1.61 9.14
C THR A 104 3.86 -2.63 10.24
#